data_a4b56ed2fdc10b1d486b6c4c888b8da6
#
_entry.id   a4b56ed2fdc10b1d486b6c4c888b8da6
#
_cell.length_a   1.000
_cell.length_b   1.000
_cell.length_c   1.000
_cell.angle_alpha   90.00
_cell.angle_beta   90.00
_cell.angle_gamma   90.00
#
_symmetry.space_group_name_H-M   'P 1'
#
loop_
_entity.id
_entity.type
_entity.pdbx_description
1 polymer ?
#
loop_
_entity_poly.entity_id
_entity_poly.type
_entity_poly.pdbx_seq_one_letter_code
_entity_poly.pdbx_strand_id
1 'polypeptide(L)'
;KAGATHVVVMARAHPETIKCVVQAGKDFGIKVMGDNMVSDNMIDGAKLLEDLGCDYIIHHIGYDERRGIKAQGGKAPSPLDQLLEIVKAVDVPVQAVGGLTLEQAIMCPRYGAPLVVLGAPLVIDADSFKTADGNLGSSLKKICDAIHSQKVLDNKN
;
A
#
# COMPACT_ATOMS: atom_id res chain seq x y z
N LYS A 1 19.58 -13.46 6.50
CA LYS A 1 19.80 -14.89 6.22
C LYS A 1 18.58 -15.54 5.52
N ALA A 2 17.36 -14.97 5.68
CA ALA A 2 16.14 -15.44 5.01
C ALA A 2 15.92 -14.85 3.61
N GLY A 3 16.76 -13.91 3.16
CA GLY A 3 16.68 -13.30 1.84
C GLY A 3 15.63 -12.19 1.71
N ALA A 4 15.11 -11.66 2.81
CA ALA A 4 14.22 -10.49 2.76
C ALA A 4 14.98 -9.27 2.25
N THR A 5 14.39 -8.53 1.32
CA THR A 5 14.91 -7.27 0.78
C THR A 5 14.22 -6.04 1.36
N HIS A 6 13.02 -6.24 1.90
CA HIS A 6 12.20 -5.20 2.51
C HIS A 6 11.61 -5.67 3.84
N VAL A 7 11.38 -4.73 4.75
CA VAL A 7 10.67 -4.96 6.02
C VAL A 7 9.62 -3.87 6.21
N VAL A 8 8.51 -4.21 6.84
CA VAL A 8 7.42 -3.27 7.11
C VAL A 8 7.41 -2.89 8.59
N VAL A 9 7.20 -1.60 8.87
CA VAL A 9 6.94 -1.06 10.20
C VAL A 9 5.70 -0.18 10.18
N MET A 10 4.86 -0.29 11.20
CA MET A 10 3.61 0.48 11.28
C MET A 10 3.82 1.87 11.91
N ALA A 11 3.10 2.88 11.42
CA ALA A 11 3.11 4.24 11.98
C ALA A 11 2.69 4.32 13.46
N ARG A 12 1.91 3.34 13.94
CA ARG A 12 1.51 3.24 15.36
C ARG A 12 2.59 2.72 16.28
N ALA A 13 3.71 2.23 15.78
CA ALA A 13 4.85 1.89 16.62
C ALA A 13 5.45 3.16 17.24
N HIS A 14 6.07 3.02 18.41
CA HIS A 14 6.77 4.15 19.02
C HIS A 14 7.84 4.68 18.06
N PRO A 15 8.04 6.00 17.90
CA PRO A 15 9.02 6.56 16.97
C PRO A 15 10.43 5.99 17.11
N GLU A 16 10.87 5.71 18.32
CA GLU A 16 12.19 5.08 18.55
C GLU A 16 12.24 3.65 17.99
N THR A 17 11.14 2.90 18.01
CA THR A 17 11.07 1.58 17.37
C THR A 17 11.25 1.71 15.87
N ILE A 18 10.57 2.69 15.24
CA ILE A 18 10.68 2.95 13.81
C ILE A 18 12.13 3.32 13.45
N LYS A 19 12.76 4.23 14.20
CA LYS A 19 14.17 4.60 14.00
C LYS A 19 15.11 3.41 14.12
N CYS A 20 14.90 2.53 15.10
CA CYS A 20 15.69 1.31 15.25
C CYS A 20 15.54 0.37 14.05
N VAL A 21 14.31 0.21 13.51
CA VAL A 21 14.06 -0.59 12.31
C VAL A 21 14.75 0.03 11.09
N VAL A 22 14.65 1.35 10.93
CA VAL A 22 15.33 2.09 9.85
C VAL A 22 16.84 1.95 9.94
N GLN A 23 17.42 2.09 11.15
CA GLN A 23 18.85 1.91 11.34
C GLN A 23 19.29 0.48 11.02
N ALA A 24 18.55 -0.52 11.51
CA ALA A 24 18.83 -1.92 11.18
C ALA A 24 18.69 -2.20 9.66
N GLY A 25 17.71 -1.57 9.01
CA GLY A 25 17.58 -1.63 7.55
C GLY A 25 18.86 -1.16 6.85
N LYS A 26 19.40 -0.01 7.25
CA LYS A 26 20.65 0.53 6.71
C LYS A 26 21.84 -0.41 6.97
N ASP A 27 21.97 -0.93 8.19
CA ASP A 27 23.07 -1.79 8.60
C ASP A 27 23.11 -3.12 7.81
N PHE A 28 21.94 -3.63 7.43
CA PHE A 28 21.81 -4.92 6.73
C PHE A 28 21.46 -4.80 5.24
N GLY A 29 21.38 -3.60 4.70
CA GLY A 29 21.02 -3.38 3.30
C GLY A 29 19.57 -3.76 2.96
N ILE A 30 18.65 -3.63 3.93
CA ILE A 30 17.21 -3.91 3.79
C ILE A 30 16.45 -2.60 3.74
N LYS A 31 15.53 -2.48 2.78
CA LYS A 31 14.64 -1.32 2.67
C LYS A 31 13.53 -1.37 3.71
N VAL A 32 13.16 -0.21 4.24
CA VAL A 32 12.10 -0.09 5.26
C VAL A 32 10.87 0.57 4.64
N MET A 33 9.75 -0.10 4.72
CA MET A 33 8.45 0.37 4.26
C MET A 33 7.60 0.77 5.47
N GLY A 34 7.19 2.02 5.55
CA GLY A 34 6.33 2.52 6.61
C GLY A 34 4.85 2.38 6.25
N ASP A 35 4.09 1.61 7.04
CA ASP A 35 2.66 1.40 6.84
C ASP A 35 1.86 2.40 7.69
N ASN A 36 1.07 3.27 7.04
CA ASN A 36 0.25 4.28 7.70
C ASN A 36 -1.12 3.77 8.17
N MET A 37 -1.40 2.48 8.04
CA MET A 37 -2.65 1.87 8.48
C MET A 37 -2.99 2.23 9.93
N VAL A 38 -4.25 2.56 10.17
CA VAL A 38 -4.79 2.92 11.50
C VAL A 38 -4.14 4.19 12.11
N SER A 39 -3.53 5.04 11.31
CA SER A 39 -3.15 6.39 11.75
C SER A 39 -4.41 7.25 11.94
N ASP A 40 -4.41 8.12 12.95
CA ASP A 40 -5.52 9.05 13.17
C ASP A 40 -5.71 10.00 11.98
N ASN A 41 -4.59 10.38 11.34
CA ASN A 41 -4.51 11.07 10.07
C ASN A 41 -3.51 10.35 9.17
N MET A 42 -3.96 9.80 8.04
CA MET A 42 -3.13 9.02 7.12
C MET A 42 -2.01 9.82 6.48
N ILE A 43 -2.24 11.11 6.22
CA ILE A 43 -1.24 12.00 5.63
C ILE A 43 -0.14 12.32 6.64
N ASP A 44 -0.53 12.65 7.88
CA ASP A 44 0.45 12.93 8.94
C ASP A 44 1.24 11.66 9.30
N GLY A 45 0.59 10.51 9.30
CA GLY A 45 1.26 9.21 9.47
C GLY A 45 2.28 8.92 8.37
N ALA A 46 1.97 9.24 7.12
CA ALA A 46 2.90 9.08 6.00
C ALA A 46 4.12 10.00 6.13
N LYS A 47 3.90 11.29 6.46
CA LYS A 47 4.99 12.25 6.70
C LYS A 47 5.88 11.83 7.85
N LEU A 48 5.29 11.42 8.98
CA LEU A 48 6.05 10.93 10.12
C LEU A 48 6.97 9.76 9.75
N LEU A 49 6.46 8.79 8.99
CA LEU A 49 7.25 7.63 8.55
C LEU A 49 8.41 8.04 7.64
N GLU A 50 8.18 8.97 6.72
CA GLU A 50 9.23 9.54 5.88
C GLU A 50 10.28 10.30 6.70
N ASP A 51 9.85 11.18 7.62
CA ASP A 51 10.73 11.95 8.50
C ASP A 51 11.59 11.04 9.39
N LEU A 52 11.08 9.87 9.77
CA LEU A 52 11.81 8.85 10.51
C LEU A 52 12.76 8.00 9.63
N GLY A 53 12.72 8.19 8.32
CA GLY A 53 13.66 7.63 7.35
C GLY A 53 13.21 6.34 6.68
N CYS A 54 11.92 6.06 6.62
CA CYS A 54 11.39 4.96 5.80
C CYS A 54 11.67 5.20 4.31
N ASP A 55 12.03 4.16 3.57
CA ASP A 55 12.33 4.25 2.13
C ASP A 55 11.07 4.27 1.26
N TYR A 56 9.94 3.80 1.77
CA TYR A 56 8.63 3.73 1.10
C TYR A 56 7.51 3.98 2.09
N ILE A 57 6.40 4.50 1.61
CA ILE A 57 5.14 4.57 2.36
C ILE A 57 4.16 3.54 1.82
N ILE A 58 3.52 2.79 2.71
CA ILE A 58 2.37 1.94 2.41
C ILE A 58 1.13 2.70 2.84
N HIS A 59 0.32 3.14 1.86
CA HIS A 59 -1.00 3.68 2.13
C HIS A 59 -2.01 2.54 2.16
N HIS A 60 -2.47 2.20 3.35
CA HIS A 60 -3.16 0.96 3.62
C HIS A 60 -4.51 1.17 4.31
N ILE A 61 -5.58 0.74 3.64
CA ILE A 61 -6.90 0.64 4.25
C ILE A 61 -7.17 -0.81 4.67
N GLY A 62 -7.26 -1.04 5.97
CA GLY A 62 -7.37 -2.37 6.56
C GLY A 62 -8.63 -3.15 6.12
N TYR A 63 -8.54 -4.49 6.06
CA TYR A 63 -9.68 -5.35 5.72
C TYR A 63 -10.82 -5.21 6.73
N ASP A 64 -10.49 -5.24 8.03
CA ASP A 64 -11.50 -5.18 9.10
C ASP A 64 -12.19 -3.82 9.14
N GLU A 65 -11.47 -2.73 8.87
CA GLU A 65 -12.02 -1.39 8.75
C GLU A 65 -13.07 -1.33 7.63
N ARG A 66 -12.70 -1.79 6.42
CA ARG A 66 -13.61 -1.82 5.26
C ARG A 66 -14.83 -2.69 5.53
N ARG A 67 -14.64 -3.86 6.15
CA ARG A 67 -15.71 -4.80 6.50
C ARG A 67 -16.62 -4.21 7.58
N GLY A 68 -16.07 -3.61 8.61
CA GLY A 68 -16.82 -2.99 9.71
C GLY A 68 -17.72 -1.86 9.22
N ILE A 69 -17.18 -0.93 8.41
CA ILE A 69 -17.94 0.18 7.84
C ILE A 69 -19.06 -0.34 6.92
N LYS A 70 -18.76 -1.32 6.08
CA LYS A 70 -19.77 -1.95 5.20
C LYS A 70 -20.88 -2.65 5.99
N ALA A 71 -20.55 -3.34 7.08
CA ALA A 71 -21.52 -4.02 7.94
C ALA A 71 -22.48 -3.03 8.61
N GLN A 72 -22.06 -1.78 8.82
CA GLN A 72 -22.86 -0.69 9.38
C GLN A 72 -23.64 0.07 8.29
N GLY A 73 -23.66 -0.41 7.04
CA GLY A 73 -24.36 0.22 5.91
C GLY A 73 -23.59 1.40 5.28
N GLY A 74 -22.34 1.65 5.69
CA GLY A 74 -21.47 2.67 5.11
C GLY A 74 -20.81 2.23 3.81
N LYS A 75 -20.27 3.20 3.06
CA LYS A 75 -19.41 2.93 1.89
C LYS A 75 -18.00 2.54 2.40
N ALA A 76 -17.55 1.34 2.03
CA ALA A 76 -16.18 0.92 2.37
C ALA A 76 -15.15 1.91 1.79
N PRO A 77 -14.19 2.40 2.59
CA PRO A 77 -13.14 3.27 2.10
C PRO A 77 -12.21 2.55 1.12
N SER A 78 -11.62 3.33 0.23
CA SER A 78 -10.64 2.85 -0.75
C SER A 78 -9.31 3.59 -0.55
N PRO A 79 -8.17 2.95 -0.81
CA PRO A 79 -6.89 3.66 -0.84
C PRO A 79 -6.89 4.86 -1.79
N LEU A 80 -7.65 4.80 -2.90
CA LEU A 80 -7.75 5.90 -3.86
C LEU A 80 -8.36 7.18 -3.27
N ASP A 81 -9.16 7.09 -2.20
CA ASP A 81 -9.86 8.25 -1.65
C ASP A 81 -8.89 9.34 -1.16
N GLN A 82 -7.67 8.96 -0.72
CA GLN A 82 -6.62 9.89 -0.24
C GLN A 82 -5.26 9.70 -0.94
N LEU A 83 -5.15 8.78 -1.91
CA LEU A 83 -3.86 8.39 -2.50
C LEU A 83 -3.10 9.57 -3.10
N LEU A 84 -3.79 10.43 -3.86
CA LEU A 84 -3.17 11.59 -4.50
C LEU A 84 -2.63 12.60 -3.47
N GLU A 85 -3.35 12.80 -2.37
CA GLU A 85 -2.94 13.70 -1.30
C GLU A 85 -1.69 13.18 -0.58
N ILE A 86 -1.65 11.86 -0.31
CA ILE A 86 -0.50 11.21 0.31
C ILE A 86 0.71 11.26 -0.61
N VAL A 87 0.56 10.93 -1.90
CA VAL A 87 1.67 11.01 -2.87
C VAL A 87 2.23 12.42 -2.99
N LYS A 88 1.40 13.46 -2.86
CA LYS A 88 1.87 14.86 -2.84
C LYS A 88 2.52 15.27 -1.52
N ALA A 89 2.23 14.57 -0.44
CA ALA A 89 2.69 14.92 0.89
C ALA A 89 4.06 14.35 1.25
N VAL A 90 4.55 13.34 0.50
CA VAL A 90 5.82 12.65 0.73
C VAL A 90 6.68 12.59 -0.53
N ASP A 91 7.99 12.47 -0.35
CA ASP A 91 8.95 12.38 -1.45
C ASP A 91 9.30 10.93 -1.82
N VAL A 92 9.15 10.01 -0.88
CA VAL A 92 9.42 8.59 -1.10
C VAL A 92 8.28 7.91 -1.87
N PRO A 93 8.55 6.81 -2.61
CA PRO A 93 7.50 6.11 -3.35
C PRO A 93 6.39 5.57 -2.46
N VAL A 94 5.14 5.67 -2.94
CA VAL A 94 3.96 5.19 -2.22
C VAL A 94 3.45 3.88 -2.82
N GLN A 95 3.09 2.93 -1.95
CA GLN A 95 2.41 1.69 -2.30
C GLN A 95 0.93 1.78 -1.88
N ALA A 96 0.00 1.48 -2.80
CA ALA A 96 -1.43 1.42 -2.51
C ALA A 96 -1.84 0.00 -2.10
N VAL A 97 -2.53 -0.11 -0.94
CA VAL A 97 -2.97 -1.39 -0.35
C VAL A 97 -4.39 -1.27 0.20
N GLY A 98 -5.25 -2.27 -0.05
CA GLY A 98 -6.55 -2.36 0.62
C GLY A 98 -7.75 -2.62 -0.27
N GLY A 99 -7.95 -3.87 -0.71
CA GLY A 99 -9.18 -4.31 -1.39
C GLY A 99 -9.51 -3.58 -2.69
N LEU A 100 -8.47 -3.28 -3.46
CA LEU A 100 -8.60 -2.61 -4.76
C LEU A 100 -9.37 -3.46 -5.76
N THR A 101 -10.28 -2.86 -6.52
CA THR A 101 -10.80 -3.43 -7.75
C THR A 101 -9.75 -3.32 -8.86
N LEU A 102 -9.99 -3.98 -10.02
CA LEU A 102 -9.08 -3.88 -11.17
C LEU A 102 -8.96 -2.43 -11.65
N GLU A 103 -10.08 -1.73 -11.78
CA GLU A 103 -10.12 -0.33 -12.19
C GLU A 103 -9.34 0.55 -11.22
N GLN A 104 -9.50 0.34 -9.92
CA GLN A 104 -8.77 1.07 -8.89
C GLN A 104 -7.27 0.78 -8.95
N ALA A 105 -6.88 -0.50 -9.11
CA ALA A 105 -5.47 -0.88 -9.23
C ALA A 105 -4.79 -0.23 -10.45
N ILE A 106 -5.49 -0.19 -11.60
CA ILE A 106 -5.02 0.49 -12.82
C ILE A 106 -4.88 2.00 -12.62
N MET A 107 -5.70 2.59 -11.76
CA MET A 107 -5.62 4.05 -11.49
C MET A 107 -4.47 4.43 -10.54
N CYS A 108 -3.95 3.52 -9.71
CA CYS A 108 -2.89 3.84 -8.75
C CYS A 108 -1.65 4.52 -9.38
N PRO A 109 -1.08 4.02 -10.48
CA PRO A 109 0.03 4.71 -11.16
C PRO A 109 -0.34 6.12 -11.63
N ARG A 110 -1.56 6.32 -12.10
CA ARG A 110 -2.06 7.64 -12.53
C ARG A 110 -2.20 8.64 -11.39
N TYR A 111 -2.31 8.18 -10.15
CA TYR A 111 -2.26 9.01 -8.94
C TYR A 111 -0.84 9.15 -8.36
N GLY A 112 0.17 8.58 -9.04
CA GLY A 112 1.58 8.69 -8.66
C GLY A 112 2.08 7.60 -7.72
N ALA A 113 1.27 6.55 -7.47
CA ALA A 113 1.71 5.39 -6.68
C ALA A 113 2.30 4.30 -7.60
N PRO A 114 3.62 4.10 -7.62
CA PRO A 114 4.27 3.14 -8.52
C PRO A 114 4.10 1.68 -8.07
N LEU A 115 3.63 1.45 -6.86
CA LEU A 115 3.49 0.13 -6.26
C LEU A 115 2.04 -0.14 -5.87
N VAL A 116 1.56 -1.36 -6.19
CA VAL A 116 0.18 -1.80 -5.90
C VAL A 116 0.21 -3.21 -5.33
N VAL A 117 -0.56 -3.45 -4.28
CA VAL A 117 -0.74 -4.80 -3.74
C VAL A 117 -1.97 -5.45 -4.35
N LEU A 118 -1.78 -6.60 -4.94
CA LEU A 118 -2.81 -7.43 -5.53
C LEU A 118 -3.24 -8.50 -4.53
N GLY A 119 -4.47 -8.43 -4.07
CA GLY A 119 -5.04 -9.36 -3.10
C GLY A 119 -6.53 -9.55 -3.30
N ALA A 120 -7.26 -9.86 -2.24
CA ALA A 120 -8.71 -9.92 -2.28
C ALA A 120 -9.34 -8.53 -2.42
N PRO A 121 -10.40 -8.32 -3.23
CA PRO A 121 -11.10 -9.36 -4.02
C PRO A 121 -10.54 -9.57 -5.44
N LEU A 122 -9.44 -8.90 -5.80
CA LEU A 122 -8.98 -8.78 -7.19
C LEU A 122 -8.49 -10.10 -7.78
N VAL A 123 -7.65 -10.83 -7.04
CA VAL A 123 -7.05 -12.11 -7.50
C VAL A 123 -7.51 -13.31 -6.69
N ILE A 124 -8.00 -13.09 -5.47
CA ILE A 124 -8.43 -14.13 -4.54
C ILE A 124 -9.78 -13.70 -3.95
N ASP A 125 -10.74 -14.61 -3.90
CA ASP A 125 -11.94 -14.40 -3.10
C ASP A 125 -11.59 -14.42 -1.60
N ALA A 126 -12.02 -13.39 -0.87
CA ALA A 126 -11.63 -13.18 0.52
C ALA A 126 -12.19 -14.24 1.48
N ASP A 127 -13.33 -14.84 1.14
CA ASP A 127 -14.03 -15.80 2.01
C ASP A 127 -13.66 -17.26 1.70
N SER A 128 -13.46 -17.58 0.40
CA SER A 128 -13.16 -18.95 -0.03
C SER A 128 -11.67 -19.22 -0.31
N PHE A 129 -10.84 -18.18 -0.36
CA PHE A 129 -9.42 -18.24 -0.74
C PHE A 129 -9.18 -18.90 -2.11
N LYS A 130 -10.18 -18.84 -3.00
CA LYS A 130 -10.09 -19.36 -4.37
C LYS A 130 -9.76 -18.24 -5.34
N THR A 131 -9.06 -18.58 -6.42
CA THR A 131 -8.81 -17.66 -7.53
C THR A 131 -10.12 -17.35 -8.26
N ALA A 132 -10.29 -16.08 -8.63
CA ALA A 132 -11.55 -15.61 -9.24
C ALA A 132 -11.90 -16.33 -10.55
N ASP A 133 -10.93 -16.77 -11.34
CA ASP A 133 -11.10 -17.43 -12.64
C ASP A 133 -10.43 -18.82 -12.75
N GLY A 134 -10.02 -19.42 -11.63
CA GLY A 134 -9.42 -20.75 -11.59
C GLY A 134 -7.97 -20.82 -12.09
N ASN A 135 -7.41 -19.76 -12.66
CA ASN A 135 -6.03 -19.70 -13.15
C ASN A 135 -5.32 -18.43 -12.65
N LEU A 136 -4.68 -18.55 -11.48
CA LEU A 136 -3.98 -17.45 -10.84
C LEU A 136 -2.90 -16.82 -11.75
N GLY A 137 -2.14 -17.63 -12.47
CA GLY A 137 -1.05 -17.13 -13.33
C GLY A 137 -1.57 -16.25 -14.47
N SER A 138 -2.64 -16.66 -15.13
CA SER A 138 -3.23 -15.86 -16.23
C SER A 138 -3.91 -14.60 -15.71
N SER A 139 -4.59 -14.67 -14.56
CA SER A 139 -5.22 -13.52 -13.92
C SER A 139 -4.17 -12.50 -13.50
N LEU A 140 -3.12 -12.92 -12.80
CA LEU A 140 -2.01 -12.04 -12.41
C LEU A 140 -1.36 -11.39 -13.62
N LYS A 141 -1.07 -12.16 -14.68
CA LYS A 141 -0.46 -11.61 -15.90
C LYS A 141 -1.31 -10.50 -16.50
N LYS A 142 -2.61 -10.74 -16.70
CA LYS A 142 -3.53 -9.72 -17.26
C LYS A 142 -3.58 -8.46 -16.40
N ILE A 143 -3.64 -8.60 -15.08
CA ILE A 143 -3.70 -7.48 -14.15
C ILE A 143 -2.39 -6.69 -14.18
N CYS A 144 -1.25 -7.38 -14.10
CA CYS A 144 0.07 -6.75 -14.17
C CYS A 144 0.27 -6.01 -15.50
N ASP A 145 -0.07 -6.65 -16.63
CA ASP A 145 0.03 -6.01 -17.95
C ASP A 145 -0.83 -4.73 -18.00
N ALA A 146 -2.04 -4.76 -17.45
CA ALA A 146 -2.93 -3.59 -17.42
C ALA A 146 -2.38 -2.46 -16.54
N ILE A 147 -1.82 -2.78 -15.37
CA ILE A 147 -1.19 -1.79 -14.47
C ILE A 147 0.08 -1.23 -15.10
N HIS A 148 0.97 -2.08 -15.62
CA HIS A 148 2.24 -1.68 -16.21
C HIS A 148 2.08 -0.88 -17.50
N SER A 149 0.92 -0.97 -18.18
CA SER A 149 0.62 -0.11 -19.33
C SER A 149 0.36 1.35 -18.94
N GLN A 150 0.15 1.64 -17.65
CA GLN A 150 -0.11 3.00 -17.18
C GLN A 150 1.20 3.75 -16.90
N LYS A 151 1.21 5.03 -17.24
CA LYS A 151 2.31 5.93 -16.85
C LYS A 151 2.09 6.35 -15.39
N VAL A 152 3.15 6.23 -14.59
CA VAL A 152 3.15 6.81 -13.23
C VAL A 152 3.15 8.33 -13.36
N LEU A 153 2.21 8.98 -12.68
CA LEU A 153 2.15 10.44 -12.66
C LEU A 153 3.31 10.98 -11.82
N ASP A 154 4.08 11.89 -12.42
CA ASP A 154 5.04 12.68 -11.66
C ASP A 154 4.32 13.86 -11.02
N ASN A 155 4.08 13.78 -9.72
CA ASN A 155 3.37 14.81 -8.95
C ASN A 155 4.29 15.88 -8.36
N LYS A 156 5.58 15.88 -8.74
CA LYS A 156 6.62 16.78 -8.20
C LYS A 156 6.87 18.02 -9.08
N ASN A 157 6.07 18.21 -10.14
CA ASN A 157 6.09 19.40 -11.01
C ASN A 157 4.83 20.24 -10.84
#